data_1370f2025bf5869e0ae8a857d1ebb415
#
_entry.id   1370f2025bf5869e0ae8a857d1ebb415
#
_cell.length_a   1.000
_cell.length_b   1.000
_cell.length_c   1.000
_cell.angle_alpha   90.00
_cell.angle_beta   90.00
_cell.angle_gamma   90.00
#
_symmetry.space_group_name_H-M   'P 1'
#
loop_
_entity.id
_entity.type
_entity.pdbx_description
1 polymer ?
#
loop_
_entity_poly.entity_id
_entity_poly.type
_entity_poly.pdbx_seq_one_letter_code
_entity_poly.pdbx_strand_id
1 'polypeptide(L)'
;MAVRQCRPSSLADLPIELAIRIMGSVAATSVQPMVDLRSLWATYQFMHRVCSDLEVVRLISIERFYKMCWYVHDVYLTLLPRLAQVGNLEACFVIGMISILCYPLLRPLLVIDKYPERAAHGGHKAAAYVAVGRRQNAEQ
;
A
#
# COMPACT_ATOMS: atom_id res chain seq x y z
N MET A 1 36.70 -34.96 -12.36
CA MET A 1 35.89 -34.07 -11.47
C MET A 1 35.00 -33.21 -12.37
N ALA A 2 33.73 -33.49 -12.39
CA ALA A 2 32.76 -32.70 -13.18
C ALA A 2 32.45 -31.42 -12.40
N VAL A 3 32.84 -30.29 -12.93
CA VAL A 3 32.43 -28.98 -12.45
C VAL A 3 30.95 -28.85 -12.77
N ARG A 4 30.08 -28.96 -11.75
CA ARG A 4 28.66 -28.60 -11.90
C ARG A 4 28.63 -27.09 -12.21
N GLN A 5 28.45 -26.75 -13.49
CA GLN A 5 28.03 -25.42 -13.86
C GLN A 5 26.68 -25.17 -13.20
N CYS A 6 26.66 -24.37 -12.14
CA CYS A 6 25.45 -23.76 -11.64
C CYS A 6 24.90 -22.89 -12.77
N ARG A 7 23.87 -23.38 -13.45
CA ARG A 7 23.04 -22.52 -14.32
C ARG A 7 22.53 -21.38 -13.45
N PRO A 8 22.57 -20.14 -13.90
CA PRO A 8 21.92 -19.06 -13.19
C PRO A 8 20.44 -19.44 -13.05
N SER A 9 20.00 -19.72 -11.82
CA SER A 9 18.60 -19.95 -11.53
C SER A 9 17.82 -18.72 -11.97
N SER A 10 16.88 -18.92 -12.88
CA SER A 10 15.97 -17.87 -13.30
C SER A 10 15.12 -17.45 -12.09
N LEU A 11 14.74 -16.17 -11.99
CA LEU A 11 13.75 -15.72 -11.00
C LEU A 11 12.44 -16.52 -11.06
N ALA A 12 12.13 -17.11 -12.22
CA ALA A 12 10.99 -18.00 -12.42
C ALA A 12 11.11 -19.36 -11.70
N ASP A 13 12.31 -19.75 -11.26
CA ASP A 13 12.54 -20.98 -10.50
C ASP A 13 12.32 -20.80 -9.00
N LEU A 14 12.06 -19.56 -8.55
CA LEU A 14 11.73 -19.27 -7.15
C LEU A 14 10.31 -19.73 -6.82
N PRO A 15 10.09 -20.31 -5.62
CA PRO A 15 8.74 -20.48 -5.10
C PRO A 15 7.99 -19.15 -5.08
N ILE A 16 6.71 -19.19 -5.50
CA ILE A 16 5.91 -17.96 -5.66
C ILE A 16 5.79 -17.19 -4.33
N GLU A 17 5.71 -17.91 -3.22
CA GLU A 17 5.62 -17.33 -1.87
C GLU A 17 6.88 -16.52 -1.53
N LEU A 18 8.04 -17.02 -1.93
CA LEU A 18 9.31 -16.30 -1.71
C LEU A 18 9.39 -15.06 -2.60
N ALA A 19 8.95 -15.17 -3.85
CA ALA A 19 8.88 -14.05 -4.77
C ALA A 19 7.91 -12.96 -4.25
N ILE A 20 6.75 -13.33 -3.71
CA ILE A 20 5.79 -12.41 -3.09
C ILE A 20 6.42 -11.67 -1.91
N ARG A 21 7.14 -12.38 -1.03
CA ARG A 21 7.83 -11.76 0.11
C ARG A 21 8.91 -10.78 -0.32
N ILE A 22 9.70 -11.13 -1.33
CA ILE A 22 10.72 -10.24 -1.89
C ILE A 22 10.06 -8.99 -2.48
N MET A 23 9.01 -9.15 -3.28
CA MET A 23 8.30 -8.02 -3.87
C MET A 23 7.56 -7.18 -2.82
N GLY A 24 7.03 -7.78 -1.77
CA GLY A 24 6.49 -7.07 -0.62
C GLY A 24 7.54 -6.21 0.07
N SER A 25 8.77 -6.71 0.22
CA SER A 25 9.90 -5.93 0.75
C SER A 25 10.25 -4.75 -0.19
N VAL A 26 10.28 -4.97 -1.51
CA VAL A 26 10.48 -3.89 -2.49
C VAL A 26 9.37 -2.84 -2.40
N ALA A 27 8.11 -3.28 -2.32
CA ALA A 27 6.96 -2.38 -2.18
C ALA A 27 7.03 -1.49 -0.93
N ALA A 28 7.54 -2.05 0.18
CA ALA A 28 7.65 -1.35 1.46
C ALA A 28 8.87 -0.41 1.53
N THR A 29 9.98 -0.74 0.88
CA THR A 29 11.25 -0.04 1.06
C THR A 29 11.70 0.81 -0.13
N SER A 30 11.13 0.58 -1.31
CA SER A 30 11.49 1.34 -2.52
C SER A 30 11.19 2.84 -2.39
N VAL A 31 12.01 3.64 -3.04
CA VAL A 31 11.78 5.10 -3.17
C VAL A 31 10.59 5.41 -4.08
N GLN A 32 10.36 4.57 -5.09
CA GLN A 32 9.28 4.71 -6.06
C GLN A 32 8.58 3.36 -6.30
N PRO A 33 7.88 2.83 -5.28
CA PRO A 33 7.38 1.46 -5.30
C PRO A 33 6.44 1.18 -6.48
N MET A 34 5.62 2.15 -6.89
CA MET A 34 4.71 1.97 -8.02
C MET A 34 5.43 1.89 -9.37
N VAL A 35 6.51 2.66 -9.54
CA VAL A 35 7.31 2.63 -10.77
C VAL A 35 8.05 1.30 -10.86
N ASP A 36 8.66 0.88 -9.77
CA ASP A 36 9.43 -0.36 -9.69
C ASP A 36 8.54 -1.58 -9.88
N LEU A 37 7.42 -1.66 -9.17
CA LEU A 37 6.45 -2.74 -9.31
C LEU A 37 5.84 -2.79 -10.71
N ARG A 38 5.52 -1.64 -11.31
CA ARG A 38 5.00 -1.57 -12.67
C ARG A 38 6.02 -2.01 -13.70
N SER A 39 7.28 -1.65 -13.53
CA SER A 39 8.37 -2.07 -14.40
C SER A 39 8.55 -3.59 -14.33
N LEU A 40 8.56 -4.17 -13.14
CA LEU A 40 8.64 -5.61 -12.93
C LEU A 40 7.39 -6.34 -13.44
N TRP A 41 6.21 -5.80 -13.20
CA TRP A 41 4.93 -6.33 -13.68
C TRP A 41 4.90 -6.48 -15.21
N ALA A 42 5.54 -5.56 -15.94
CA ALA A 42 5.61 -5.56 -17.39
C ALA A 42 6.66 -6.53 -17.96
N THR A 43 7.54 -7.12 -17.16
CA THR A 43 8.64 -7.94 -17.67
C THR A 43 8.19 -9.30 -18.19
N TYR A 44 7.44 -10.07 -17.41
CA TYR A 44 6.94 -11.38 -17.79
C TYR A 44 5.81 -11.89 -16.87
N GLN A 45 5.07 -12.90 -17.33
CA GLN A 45 3.84 -13.36 -16.68
C GLN A 45 4.00 -13.75 -15.20
N PHE A 46 5.12 -14.35 -14.80
CA PHE A 46 5.39 -14.69 -13.41
C PHE A 46 5.42 -13.45 -12.52
N MET A 47 6.17 -12.42 -12.93
CA MET A 47 6.25 -11.15 -12.20
C MET A 47 4.91 -10.41 -12.17
N HIS A 48 4.13 -10.51 -13.26
CA HIS A 48 2.77 -10.00 -13.29
C HIS A 48 1.91 -10.60 -12.17
N ARG A 49 1.97 -11.92 -11.97
CA ARG A 49 1.23 -12.60 -10.88
C ARG A 49 1.73 -12.16 -9.50
N VAL A 50 3.05 -12.18 -9.31
CA VAL A 50 3.68 -11.81 -8.03
C VAL A 50 3.36 -10.37 -7.64
N CYS A 51 3.53 -9.40 -8.55
CA CYS A 51 3.28 -7.99 -8.26
C CYS A 51 1.79 -7.65 -8.11
N SER A 52 0.90 -8.51 -8.62
CA SER A 52 -0.55 -8.36 -8.48
C SER A 52 -1.10 -9.03 -7.21
N ASP A 53 -0.24 -9.70 -6.45
CA ASP A 53 -0.66 -10.34 -5.21
C ASP A 53 -1.07 -9.31 -4.16
N LEU A 54 -2.14 -9.62 -3.43
CA LEU A 54 -2.72 -8.72 -2.43
C LEU A 54 -1.74 -8.41 -1.29
N GLU A 55 -0.86 -9.34 -0.93
CA GLU A 55 0.15 -9.11 0.10
C GLU A 55 1.16 -8.06 -0.32
N VAL A 56 1.62 -8.08 -1.59
CA VAL A 56 2.51 -7.06 -2.13
C VAL A 56 1.82 -5.69 -2.14
N VAL A 57 0.57 -5.64 -2.62
CA VAL A 57 -0.21 -4.38 -2.69
C VAL A 57 -0.47 -3.79 -1.31
N ARG A 58 -0.70 -4.62 -0.28
CA ARG A 58 -0.87 -4.17 1.10
C ARG A 58 0.37 -3.52 1.70
N LEU A 59 1.55 -3.90 1.24
CA LEU A 59 2.83 -3.42 1.74
C LEU A 59 3.36 -2.19 0.98
N ILE A 60 2.69 -1.73 -0.07
CA ILE A 60 3.11 -0.52 -0.80
C ILE A 60 3.18 0.67 0.16
N SER A 61 4.37 1.26 0.28
CA SER A 61 4.55 2.48 1.04
C SER A 61 3.98 3.69 0.30
N ILE A 62 3.06 4.40 0.94
CA ILE A 62 2.38 5.57 0.38
C ILE A 62 3.06 6.87 0.82
N GLU A 63 3.86 6.83 1.87
CA GLU A 63 4.51 8.00 2.43
C GLU A 63 5.27 8.82 1.38
N ARG A 64 5.86 8.15 0.40
CA ARG A 64 6.62 8.78 -0.69
C ARG A 64 5.73 9.35 -1.81
N PHE A 65 4.48 8.87 -1.93
CA PHE A 65 3.50 9.44 -2.86
C PHE A 65 2.98 10.80 -2.41
N TYR A 66 3.19 11.17 -1.16
CA TYR A 66 2.76 12.45 -0.63
C TYR A 66 3.29 13.64 -1.46
N LYS A 67 4.50 13.52 -2.00
CA LYS A 67 5.06 14.50 -2.92
C LYS A 67 4.35 14.55 -4.27
N MET A 68 3.78 13.43 -4.73
CA MET A 68 3.02 13.35 -5.98
C MET A 68 1.59 13.93 -5.85
N CYS A 69 1.05 14.03 -4.66
CA CYS A 69 -0.28 14.59 -4.40
C CYS A 69 -0.44 15.99 -5.02
N TRP A 70 0.62 16.79 -5.07
CA TRP A 70 0.62 18.14 -5.64
C TRP A 70 0.64 18.16 -7.17
N TYR A 71 1.16 17.11 -7.82
CA TYR A 71 1.35 17.09 -9.27
C TYR A 71 0.34 16.21 -10.02
N VAL A 72 -0.22 15.18 -9.36
CA VAL A 72 -1.12 14.20 -10.01
C VAL A 72 -2.28 13.87 -9.08
N HIS A 73 -3.04 14.89 -8.74
CA HIS A 73 -4.13 14.83 -7.75
C HIS A 73 -5.17 13.74 -8.08
N ASP A 74 -5.61 13.66 -9.31
CA ASP A 74 -6.65 12.72 -9.74
C ASP A 74 -6.22 11.26 -9.62
N VAL A 75 -4.97 10.95 -9.98
CA VAL A 75 -4.43 9.58 -9.86
C VAL A 75 -4.29 9.18 -8.40
N TYR A 76 -3.85 10.11 -7.55
CA TYR A 76 -3.73 9.88 -6.13
C TYR A 76 -5.07 9.58 -5.47
N LEU A 77 -6.11 10.38 -5.78
CA LEU A 77 -7.45 10.21 -5.24
C LEU A 77 -8.14 8.93 -5.73
N THR A 78 -7.81 8.43 -6.91
CA THR A 78 -8.35 7.15 -7.41
C THR A 78 -7.60 5.93 -6.89
N LEU A 79 -6.30 6.06 -6.65
CA LEU A 79 -5.43 4.98 -6.16
C LEU A 79 -5.67 4.66 -4.68
N LEU A 80 -5.78 5.70 -3.84
CA LEU A 80 -5.94 5.55 -2.40
C LEU A 80 -7.12 4.66 -2.00
N PRO A 81 -8.34 4.86 -2.52
CA PRO A 81 -9.47 4.00 -2.18
C PRO A 81 -9.25 2.54 -2.57
N ARG A 82 -8.60 2.28 -3.70
CA ARG A 82 -8.28 0.91 -4.15
C ARG A 82 -7.29 0.23 -3.21
N LEU A 83 -6.24 0.93 -2.79
CA LEU A 83 -5.27 0.42 -1.83
C LEU A 83 -5.91 0.18 -0.45
N ALA A 84 -6.80 1.06 -0.01
CA ALA A 84 -7.52 0.90 1.24
C ALA A 84 -8.49 -0.29 1.22
N GLN A 85 -9.17 -0.54 0.10
CA GLN A 85 -10.04 -1.71 -0.08
C GLN A 85 -9.27 -3.02 0.08
N VAL A 86 -8.06 -3.08 -0.45
CA VAL A 86 -7.17 -4.24 -0.33
C VAL A 86 -6.63 -4.42 1.08
N GLY A 87 -6.67 -3.38 1.91
CA GLY A 87 -6.23 -3.41 3.30
C GLY A 87 -4.83 -2.83 3.51
N ASN A 88 -4.37 -1.96 2.62
CA ASN A 88 -3.17 -1.16 2.86
C ASN A 88 -3.45 -0.18 4.00
N LEU A 89 -2.71 -0.33 5.11
CA LEU A 89 -2.96 0.43 6.34
C LEU A 89 -2.62 1.92 6.21
N GLU A 90 -1.59 2.25 5.45
CA GLU A 90 -1.23 3.64 5.17
C GLU A 90 -2.32 4.34 4.34
N ALA A 91 -2.87 3.65 3.32
CA ALA A 91 -3.98 4.18 2.54
C ALA A 91 -5.22 4.40 3.40
N CYS A 92 -5.55 3.46 4.26
CA CYS A 92 -6.65 3.61 5.23
C CYS A 92 -6.44 4.82 6.14
N PHE A 93 -5.22 5.00 6.65
CA PHE A 93 -4.89 6.14 7.50
C PHE A 93 -5.00 7.47 6.75
N VAL A 94 -4.42 7.57 5.56
CA VAL A 94 -4.45 8.79 4.75
C VAL A 94 -5.88 9.19 4.37
N ILE A 95 -6.72 8.24 3.93
CA ILE A 95 -8.14 8.51 3.66
C ILE A 95 -8.84 8.99 4.92
N GLY A 96 -8.58 8.35 6.05
CA GLY A 96 -9.13 8.77 7.34
C GLY A 96 -8.74 10.20 7.71
N MET A 97 -7.48 10.59 7.50
CA MET A 97 -7.00 11.96 7.75
C MET A 97 -7.63 12.97 6.81
N ILE A 98 -7.71 12.65 5.51
CA ILE A 98 -8.39 13.52 4.54
C ILE A 98 -9.84 13.76 4.94
N SER A 99 -10.54 12.73 5.41
CA SER A 99 -11.92 12.87 5.84
C SER A 99 -12.08 13.74 7.08
N ILE A 100 -11.17 13.64 8.04
CA ILE A 100 -11.20 14.44 9.25
C ILE A 100 -10.91 15.92 8.94
N LEU A 101 -9.91 16.18 8.10
CA LEU A 101 -9.44 17.53 7.81
C LEU A 101 -10.33 18.26 6.78
N CYS A 102 -10.88 17.52 5.81
CA CYS A 102 -11.66 18.07 4.70
C CYS A 102 -13.17 17.78 4.85
N TYR A 103 -13.61 17.45 6.06
CA TYR A 103 -14.96 16.97 6.37
C TYR A 103 -16.12 17.74 5.73
N PRO A 104 -16.16 19.09 5.65
CA PRO A 104 -17.31 19.77 5.05
C PRO A 104 -17.41 19.62 3.53
N LEU A 105 -16.28 19.42 2.84
CA LEU A 105 -16.19 19.50 1.38
C LEU A 105 -16.29 18.15 0.68
N LEU A 106 -15.86 17.05 1.34
CA LEU A 106 -15.73 15.73 0.72
C LEU A 106 -16.74 14.70 1.22
N ARG A 107 -17.65 15.07 2.11
CA ARG A 107 -18.64 14.19 2.72
C ARG A 107 -19.48 13.33 1.74
N PRO A 108 -19.87 13.80 0.53
CA PRO A 108 -20.67 12.98 -0.38
C PRO A 108 -19.89 11.88 -1.09
N LEU A 109 -18.54 11.93 -1.10
CA LEU A 109 -17.71 11.05 -1.92
C LEU A 109 -17.15 9.84 -1.17
N LEU A 110 -17.14 9.85 0.17
CA LEU A 110 -16.41 8.86 0.92
C LEU A 110 -17.22 8.44 2.18
N VAL A 111 -17.72 7.22 2.21
CA VAL A 111 -18.22 6.56 3.45
C VAL A 111 -16.98 6.14 4.28
N ILE A 112 -16.52 7.03 5.17
CA ILE A 112 -15.10 7.10 5.56
C ILE A 112 -14.84 6.62 7.00
N ASP A 113 -15.88 6.49 7.83
CA ASP A 113 -15.69 6.24 9.27
C ASP A 113 -14.98 4.92 9.62
N LYS A 114 -14.96 3.96 8.69
CA LYS A 114 -14.37 2.64 8.91
C LYS A 114 -12.85 2.57 8.67
N TYR A 115 -12.28 3.47 7.88
CA TYR A 115 -10.88 3.39 7.48
C TYR A 115 -9.87 3.72 8.59
N PRO A 116 -10.07 4.79 9.41
CA PRO A 116 -9.17 5.08 10.52
C PRO A 116 -9.15 3.97 11.57
N GLU A 117 -10.32 3.39 11.87
CA GLU A 117 -10.41 2.27 12.81
C GLU A 117 -9.72 1.02 12.27
N ARG A 118 -9.88 0.72 10.99
CA ARG A 118 -9.19 -0.39 10.33
C ARG A 118 -7.68 -0.23 10.35
N ALA A 119 -7.16 0.97 10.12
CA ALA A 119 -5.75 1.26 10.21
C ALA A 119 -5.22 1.09 11.65
N ALA A 120 -5.96 1.57 12.65
CA ALA A 120 -5.61 1.42 14.05
C ALA A 120 -5.59 -0.05 14.48
N HIS A 121 -6.60 -0.84 14.13
CA HIS A 121 -6.66 -2.28 14.40
C HIS A 121 -5.56 -3.07 13.70
N GLY A 122 -5.14 -2.63 12.51
CA GLY A 122 -4.03 -3.21 11.77
C GLY A 122 -2.64 -2.88 12.35
N GLY A 123 -2.56 -2.09 13.40
CA GLY A 123 -1.29 -1.74 14.07
C GLY A 123 -0.62 -0.48 13.53
N HIS A 124 -1.32 0.36 12.76
CA HIS A 124 -0.79 1.64 12.32
C HIS A 124 -0.73 2.63 13.51
N LYS A 125 0.48 2.94 13.97
CA LYS A 125 0.70 3.72 15.21
C LYS A 125 0.01 5.08 15.20
N ALA A 126 0.16 5.86 14.12
CA ALA A 126 -0.46 7.18 14.03
C ALA A 126 -2.00 7.11 14.00
N ALA A 127 -2.57 6.08 13.35
CA ALA A 127 -4.02 5.87 13.35
C ALA A 127 -4.56 5.54 14.75
N ALA A 128 -3.82 4.78 15.54
CA ALA A 128 -4.20 4.47 16.92
C ALA A 128 -4.29 5.74 17.78
N TYR A 129 -3.35 6.68 17.66
CA TYR A 129 -3.41 7.97 18.36
C TYR A 129 -4.63 8.80 17.96
N VAL A 130 -4.92 8.87 16.67
CA VAL A 130 -6.09 9.61 16.16
C VAL A 130 -7.40 8.98 16.64
N ALA A 131 -7.49 7.65 16.65
CA ALA A 131 -8.68 6.94 17.12
C ALA A 131 -8.95 7.18 18.62
N VAL A 132 -7.92 7.19 19.46
CA VAL A 132 -8.03 7.50 20.88
C VAL A 132 -8.49 8.94 21.10
N GLY A 133 -7.90 9.91 20.41
CA GLY A 133 -8.28 11.33 20.52
C GLY A 133 -9.74 11.59 20.15
N ARG A 134 -10.25 10.90 19.13
CA ARG A 134 -11.67 11.01 18.72
C ARG A 134 -12.63 10.47 19.77
N ARG A 135 -12.32 9.36 20.44
CA ARG A 135 -13.17 8.80 21.50
C ARG A 135 -13.28 9.75 22.68
N GLN A 136 -12.18 10.37 23.10
CA GLN A 136 -12.18 11.33 24.20
C GLN A 136 -13.02 12.58 23.90
N ASN A 137 -13.04 13.06 22.64
CA ASN A 137 -13.83 14.22 22.25
C ASN A 137 -15.33 13.90 22.05
N ALA A 138 -15.69 12.64 21.87
CA ALA A 138 -17.09 12.21 21.72
C ALA A 138 -17.80 11.99 23.05
N GLU A 139 -17.04 11.91 24.16
CA GLU A 139 -17.55 11.73 25.53
C GLU A 139 -17.70 13.08 26.29
N GLN A 140 -17.34 14.21 25.69
CA GLN A 140 -17.54 15.57 26.24
C GLN A 140 -18.75 16.24 25.59
#